data_f4cf27782830c1ad32dd81814e580a77
#
_entry.id   f4cf27782830c1ad32dd81814e580a77
#
_cell.length_a   1.000
_cell.length_b   1.000
_cell.length_c   1.000
_cell.angle_alpha   90.00
_cell.angle_beta   90.00
_cell.angle_gamma   90.00
#
_symmetry.space_group_name_H-M   'P 1'
#
loop_
_entity.id
_entity.type
_entity.pdbx_description
1 polymer ?
#
loop_
_entity_poly.entity_id
_entity_poly.type
_entity_poly.pdbx_seq_one_letter_code
_entity_poly.pdbx_strand_id
1 'polypeptide(L)'
;GKTAQYKLTVKTPSVKLNVSAKTLYVKGTPATVTLKTTTAGVTGKVTYTSSKSSVASVDAKGKVTAASAGTAVITAKCGNYKATCKITVKKPTVKATASVNTLFVGGTSQVKVDRTGLTGKVTYGSSSKSVATVSTSGKITAKKAGTATITVKCGSYKATCKITVKKGSLKITSKTAVTVKTKKTTTIKATATSKAKITYRSSNTKIATVSSK
;
A
#
# COMPACT_ATOMS: atom_id res chain seq x y z
N GLY A 1 65.51 5.80 -44.39
CA GLY A 1 64.42 4.85 -44.23
C GLY A 1 63.19 5.54 -43.70
N LYS A 2 62.00 5.33 -44.33
CA LYS A 2 60.69 5.85 -43.83
C LYS A 2 60.10 4.77 -42.98
N THR A 3 59.80 5.05 -41.71
CA THR A 3 59.09 4.14 -40.78
C THR A 3 57.62 4.54 -40.68
N ALA A 4 56.69 3.57 -40.81
CA ALA A 4 55.30 3.76 -40.54
C ALA A 4 54.96 3.08 -39.22
N GLN A 5 54.21 3.78 -38.32
CA GLN A 5 53.71 3.19 -37.08
C GLN A 5 52.24 2.79 -37.24
N TYR A 6 51.93 1.59 -36.78
CA TYR A 6 50.56 1.05 -36.77
C TYR A 6 50.12 0.80 -35.34
N LYS A 7 48.98 1.38 -34.91
CA LYS A 7 48.40 1.18 -33.57
C LYS A 7 47.40 0.06 -33.63
N LEU A 8 47.72 -1.12 -33.07
CA LEU A 8 46.80 -2.25 -32.91
C LEU A 8 46.13 -2.15 -31.54
N THR A 9 44.80 -2.13 -31.55
CA THR A 9 44.03 -2.19 -30.31
C THR A 9 43.35 -3.56 -30.22
N VAL A 10 43.76 -4.36 -29.24
CA VAL A 10 43.16 -5.65 -28.95
C VAL A 10 42.05 -5.46 -27.91
N LYS A 11 40.79 -5.78 -28.23
CA LYS A 11 39.65 -5.71 -27.31
C LYS A 11 39.42 -7.09 -26.71
N THR A 12 39.18 -7.16 -25.39
CA THR A 12 38.80 -8.37 -24.69
C THR A 12 37.37 -8.78 -25.09
N PRO A 13 37.17 -10.01 -25.58
CA PRO A 13 35.84 -10.50 -25.89
C PRO A 13 34.95 -10.54 -24.66
N SER A 14 33.68 -10.18 -24.79
CA SER A 14 32.75 -10.14 -23.65
C SER A 14 31.29 -10.38 -24.05
N VAL A 15 30.54 -10.87 -23.07
CA VAL A 15 29.08 -10.96 -23.09
C VAL A 15 28.55 -10.17 -21.89
N LYS A 16 27.60 -9.28 -22.10
CA LYS A 16 27.00 -8.45 -21.05
C LYS A 16 25.47 -8.53 -21.13
N LEU A 17 24.80 -8.44 -19.98
CA LEU A 17 23.36 -8.29 -19.88
C LEU A 17 23.02 -6.85 -19.49
N ASN A 18 21.86 -6.37 -19.95
CA ASN A 18 21.35 -5.03 -19.62
C ASN A 18 21.02 -4.86 -18.13
N VAL A 19 20.84 -5.96 -17.38
CA VAL A 19 20.61 -5.99 -15.93
C VAL A 19 21.32 -7.18 -15.30
N SER A 20 21.86 -7.02 -14.10
CA SER A 20 22.51 -8.08 -13.30
C SER A 20 21.58 -8.69 -12.26
N ALA A 21 20.50 -7.98 -11.89
CA ALA A 21 19.48 -8.49 -10.97
C ALA A 21 18.11 -7.89 -11.25
N LYS A 22 17.03 -8.65 -11.02
CA LYS A 22 15.65 -8.19 -11.17
C LYS A 22 14.71 -8.92 -10.21
N THR A 23 13.76 -8.17 -9.64
CA THR A 23 12.62 -8.75 -8.90
C THR A 23 11.42 -8.85 -9.81
N LEU A 24 10.79 -10.03 -9.83
CA LEU A 24 9.55 -10.33 -10.54
C LEU A 24 8.49 -10.80 -9.53
N TYR A 25 7.23 -10.83 -9.94
CA TYR A 25 6.13 -11.26 -9.09
C TYR A 25 5.28 -12.33 -9.77
N VAL A 26 5.02 -13.43 -9.06
CA VAL A 26 4.14 -14.51 -9.55
C VAL A 26 2.72 -13.96 -9.74
N LYS A 27 2.18 -14.06 -10.96
CA LYS A 27 0.86 -13.51 -11.30
C LYS A 27 0.68 -12.04 -10.88
N GLY A 28 1.79 -11.28 -10.83
CA GLY A 28 1.84 -9.87 -10.43
C GLY A 28 2.50 -8.99 -11.49
N THR A 29 2.97 -7.81 -11.08
CA THR A 29 3.61 -6.85 -11.98
C THR A 29 4.92 -6.32 -11.37
N PRO A 30 6.06 -6.41 -12.09
CA PRO A 30 6.23 -7.15 -13.35
C PRO A 30 6.29 -8.68 -13.13
N ALA A 31 5.64 -9.43 -14.01
CA ALA A 31 5.73 -10.90 -14.04
C ALA A 31 6.83 -11.40 -14.99
N THR A 32 7.30 -10.55 -15.89
CA THR A 32 8.32 -10.87 -16.89
C THR A 32 9.36 -9.77 -17.00
N VAL A 33 10.54 -10.12 -17.51
CA VAL A 33 11.58 -9.18 -17.94
C VAL A 33 12.28 -9.73 -19.16
N THR A 34 12.64 -8.89 -20.14
CA THR A 34 13.48 -9.29 -21.27
C THR A 34 14.91 -8.90 -21.01
N LEU A 35 15.80 -9.88 -20.97
CA LEU A 35 17.24 -9.67 -20.87
C LEU A 35 17.79 -9.41 -22.27
N LYS A 36 18.39 -8.22 -22.45
CA LYS A 36 19.10 -7.86 -23.68
C LYS A 36 20.57 -8.20 -23.49
N THR A 37 21.13 -8.99 -24.40
CA THR A 37 22.55 -9.37 -24.39
C THR A 37 23.30 -8.54 -25.42
N THR A 38 24.44 -8.01 -24.99
CA THR A 38 25.41 -7.33 -25.86
C THR A 38 26.70 -8.16 -25.90
N THR A 39 27.21 -8.45 -27.08
CA THR A 39 28.47 -9.17 -27.30
C THR A 39 29.50 -8.24 -27.94
N ALA A 40 30.75 -8.38 -27.56
CA ALA A 40 31.89 -7.70 -28.20
C ALA A 40 33.00 -8.73 -28.44
N GLY A 41 33.52 -8.78 -29.67
CA GLY A 41 34.59 -9.71 -30.07
C GLY A 41 34.22 -11.20 -29.93
N VAL A 42 32.91 -11.51 -29.90
CA VAL A 42 32.40 -12.88 -29.79
C VAL A 42 31.41 -13.10 -30.92
N THR A 43 31.58 -14.19 -31.67
CA THR A 43 30.67 -14.61 -32.75
C THR A 43 29.86 -15.83 -32.29
N GLY A 44 28.65 -15.96 -32.78
CA GLY A 44 27.77 -17.10 -32.50
C GLY A 44 26.43 -16.72 -31.90
N LYS A 45 25.56 -17.72 -31.77
CA LYS A 45 24.21 -17.55 -31.21
C LYS A 45 24.27 -17.40 -29.71
N VAL A 46 23.56 -16.41 -29.19
CA VAL A 46 23.33 -16.29 -27.74
C VAL A 46 22.30 -17.31 -27.30
N THR A 47 22.61 -18.08 -26.26
CA THR A 47 21.69 -19.01 -25.62
C THR A 47 21.41 -18.58 -24.18
N TYR A 48 20.20 -18.87 -23.70
CA TYR A 48 19.79 -18.57 -22.33
C TYR A 48 19.42 -19.83 -21.58
N THR A 49 19.85 -19.91 -20.34
CA THR A 49 19.49 -21.01 -19.43
C THR A 49 19.11 -20.47 -18.06
N SER A 50 18.21 -21.16 -17.37
CA SER A 50 17.84 -20.87 -15.98
C SER A 50 18.37 -21.93 -15.05
N SER A 51 18.97 -21.55 -13.94
CA SER A 51 19.39 -22.47 -12.88
C SER A 51 18.21 -23.15 -12.18
N LYS A 52 17.00 -22.57 -12.29
CA LYS A 52 15.77 -23.07 -11.66
C LYS A 52 14.54 -22.62 -12.44
N SER A 53 14.21 -23.35 -13.51
CA SER A 53 13.09 -23.01 -14.40
C SER A 53 11.72 -23.04 -13.70
N SER A 54 11.56 -23.83 -12.63
CA SER A 54 10.38 -23.85 -11.77
C SER A 54 10.17 -22.54 -10.97
N VAL A 55 11.21 -21.72 -10.82
CA VAL A 55 11.13 -20.39 -10.20
C VAL A 55 11.00 -19.30 -11.27
N ALA A 56 11.89 -19.32 -12.26
CA ALA A 56 11.87 -18.40 -13.39
C ALA A 56 12.36 -19.11 -14.65
N SER A 57 11.52 -19.23 -15.65
CA SER A 57 11.88 -19.75 -16.97
C SER A 57 12.44 -18.65 -17.86
N VAL A 58 13.22 -19.02 -18.89
CA VAL A 58 13.72 -18.09 -19.91
C VAL A 58 13.53 -18.70 -21.30
N ASP A 59 13.11 -17.91 -22.27
CA ASP A 59 12.99 -18.34 -23.67
C ASP A 59 14.25 -18.01 -24.48
N ALA A 60 14.26 -18.46 -25.74
CA ALA A 60 15.38 -18.22 -26.67
C ALA A 60 15.61 -16.72 -27.00
N LYS A 61 14.63 -15.85 -26.73
CA LYS A 61 14.72 -14.38 -26.94
C LYS A 61 15.17 -13.63 -25.67
N GLY A 62 15.48 -14.37 -24.59
CA GLY A 62 15.87 -13.78 -23.30
C GLY A 62 14.71 -13.25 -22.46
N LYS A 63 13.44 -13.58 -22.82
CA LYS A 63 12.29 -13.23 -21.99
C LYS A 63 12.21 -14.18 -20.80
N VAL A 64 12.39 -13.64 -19.63
CA VAL A 64 12.26 -14.35 -18.36
C VAL A 64 10.83 -14.22 -17.85
N THR A 65 10.24 -15.33 -17.41
CA THR A 65 8.88 -15.39 -16.85
C THR A 65 8.91 -15.97 -15.43
N ALA A 66 8.30 -15.26 -14.49
CA ALA A 66 8.15 -15.71 -13.11
C ALA A 66 7.13 -16.85 -13.02
N ALA A 67 7.52 -17.98 -12.40
CA ALA A 67 6.68 -19.16 -12.20
C ALA A 67 6.32 -19.39 -10.73
N SER A 68 7.29 -19.43 -9.82
CA SER A 68 7.06 -19.59 -8.38
C SER A 68 8.01 -18.71 -7.56
N ALA A 69 7.66 -18.42 -6.31
CA ALA A 69 8.52 -17.62 -5.43
C ALA A 69 9.85 -18.33 -5.15
N GLY A 70 10.94 -17.58 -5.18
CA GLY A 70 12.29 -18.09 -4.99
C GLY A 70 13.33 -17.25 -5.72
N THR A 71 14.52 -17.83 -5.94
CA THR A 71 15.61 -17.19 -6.68
C THR A 71 16.09 -18.14 -7.76
N ALA A 72 16.35 -17.61 -8.95
CA ALA A 72 16.99 -18.30 -10.07
C ALA A 72 18.08 -17.40 -10.66
N VAL A 73 19.11 -18.01 -11.25
CA VAL A 73 20.14 -17.30 -12.02
C VAL A 73 19.90 -17.62 -13.49
N ILE A 74 19.71 -16.58 -14.29
CA ILE A 74 19.65 -16.71 -15.74
C ILE A 74 21.03 -16.45 -16.29
N THR A 75 21.53 -17.38 -17.10
CA THR A 75 22.82 -17.30 -17.79
C THR A 75 22.59 -17.07 -19.26
N ALA A 76 23.17 -16.02 -19.82
CA ALA A 76 23.33 -15.81 -21.25
C ALA A 76 24.73 -16.25 -21.66
N LYS A 77 24.86 -17.14 -22.65
CA LYS A 77 26.12 -17.67 -23.15
C LYS A 77 26.25 -17.44 -24.66
N CYS A 78 27.45 -17.02 -25.08
CA CYS A 78 27.85 -16.93 -26.48
C CYS A 78 29.29 -17.44 -26.60
N GLY A 79 29.48 -18.56 -27.31
CA GLY A 79 30.76 -19.27 -27.33
C GLY A 79 31.19 -19.68 -25.89
N ASN A 80 32.40 -19.32 -25.48
CA ASN A 80 32.92 -19.56 -24.13
C ASN A 80 32.60 -18.46 -23.12
N TYR A 81 31.99 -17.37 -23.56
CA TYR A 81 31.70 -16.21 -22.72
C TYR A 81 30.28 -16.26 -22.17
N LYS A 82 30.08 -15.80 -20.95
CA LYS A 82 28.78 -15.80 -20.25
C LYS A 82 28.57 -14.55 -19.43
N ALA A 83 27.31 -14.19 -19.26
CA ALA A 83 26.85 -13.19 -18.28
C ALA A 83 25.65 -13.74 -17.53
N THR A 84 25.46 -13.31 -16.30
CA THR A 84 24.40 -13.81 -15.42
C THR A 84 23.51 -12.69 -14.91
N CYS A 85 22.25 -13.02 -14.67
CA CYS A 85 21.28 -12.15 -14.03
C CYS A 85 20.57 -12.91 -12.90
N LYS A 86 20.61 -12.37 -11.68
CA LYS A 86 19.87 -12.91 -10.53
C LYS A 86 18.42 -12.48 -10.59
N ILE A 87 17.52 -13.44 -10.71
CA ILE A 87 16.07 -13.21 -10.67
C ILE A 87 15.55 -13.62 -9.30
N THR A 88 14.91 -12.67 -8.60
CA THR A 88 14.18 -12.92 -7.36
C THR A 88 12.69 -12.86 -7.65
N VAL A 89 11.97 -13.95 -7.48
CA VAL A 89 10.54 -14.01 -7.67
C VAL A 89 9.83 -13.98 -6.32
N LYS A 90 8.89 -13.06 -6.15
CA LYS A 90 8.10 -12.87 -4.93
C LYS A 90 6.61 -13.09 -5.19
N LYS A 91 5.85 -13.41 -4.16
CA LYS A 91 4.38 -13.32 -4.20
C LYS A 91 3.96 -11.86 -4.04
N PRO A 92 2.99 -11.36 -4.83
CA PRO A 92 2.42 -10.04 -4.59
C PRO A 92 1.74 -9.97 -3.22
N THR A 93 1.70 -8.77 -2.65
CA THR A 93 1.04 -8.53 -1.36
C THR A 93 0.17 -7.29 -1.40
N VAL A 94 -0.91 -7.31 -0.63
CA VAL A 94 -1.72 -6.15 -0.29
C VAL A 94 -1.89 -6.09 1.22
N LYS A 95 -1.77 -4.90 1.80
CA LYS A 95 -2.03 -4.63 3.22
C LYS A 95 -3.00 -3.46 3.31
N ALA A 96 -3.88 -3.49 4.29
CA ALA A 96 -4.84 -2.43 4.56
C ALA A 96 -4.76 -2.05 6.03
N THR A 97 -4.54 -0.78 6.30
CA THR A 97 -4.51 -0.21 7.65
C THR A 97 -5.40 1.01 7.68
N ALA A 98 -6.19 1.19 8.73
CA ALA A 98 -6.93 2.41 8.94
C ALA A 98 -6.09 3.38 9.77
N SER A 99 -6.11 4.67 9.45
CA SER A 99 -5.40 5.70 10.22
C SER A 99 -5.86 5.75 11.68
N VAL A 100 -7.15 5.45 11.89
CA VAL A 100 -7.75 5.28 13.23
C VAL A 100 -8.69 4.09 13.18
N ASN A 101 -8.50 3.12 14.07
CA ASN A 101 -9.31 1.88 14.14
C ASN A 101 -10.54 2.00 15.05
N THR A 102 -10.52 2.95 15.98
CA THR A 102 -11.65 3.22 16.89
C THR A 102 -12.18 4.61 16.61
N LEU A 103 -13.45 4.68 16.23
CA LEU A 103 -14.14 5.91 15.88
C LEU A 103 -15.35 6.09 16.80
N PHE A 104 -15.79 7.34 16.97
CA PHE A 104 -17.12 7.64 17.48
C PHE A 104 -18.08 7.80 16.30
N VAL A 105 -19.37 7.61 16.56
CA VAL A 105 -20.43 7.87 15.55
C VAL A 105 -20.23 9.28 14.95
N GLY A 106 -20.29 9.37 13.62
CA GLY A 106 -19.98 10.59 12.84
C GLY A 106 -18.50 10.80 12.55
N GLY A 107 -17.60 10.06 13.21
CA GLY A 107 -16.16 10.15 12.96
C GLY A 107 -15.74 9.52 11.63
N THR A 108 -14.56 9.90 11.15
CA THR A 108 -14.00 9.41 9.89
C THR A 108 -12.57 8.89 10.07
N SER A 109 -12.16 7.98 9.20
CA SER A 109 -10.80 7.44 9.10
C SER A 109 -10.44 7.23 7.64
N GLN A 110 -9.16 7.09 7.33
CA GLN A 110 -8.67 6.79 5.99
C GLN A 110 -8.02 5.43 5.95
N VAL A 111 -8.36 4.61 4.96
CA VAL A 111 -7.64 3.36 4.68
C VAL A 111 -6.37 3.68 3.93
N LYS A 112 -5.23 3.32 4.50
CA LYS A 112 -3.94 3.24 3.79
C LYS A 112 -3.79 1.85 3.20
N VAL A 113 -3.45 1.78 1.93
CA VAL A 113 -3.25 0.54 1.18
C VAL A 113 -1.80 0.48 0.73
N ASP A 114 -1.05 -0.49 1.27
CA ASP A 114 0.30 -0.81 0.81
C ASP A 114 0.22 -2.06 -0.08
N ARG A 115 0.75 -1.96 -1.30
CA ARG A 115 0.75 -3.05 -2.27
C ARG A 115 2.11 -3.19 -2.93
N THR A 116 2.52 -4.44 -3.11
CA THR A 116 3.80 -4.77 -3.73
C THR A 116 3.56 -5.80 -4.82
N GLY A 117 4.08 -5.53 -6.02
CA GLY A 117 3.90 -6.40 -7.17
C GLY A 117 2.47 -6.47 -7.69
N LEU A 118 1.66 -5.45 -7.41
CA LEU A 118 0.28 -5.33 -7.88
C LEU A 118 0.06 -3.96 -8.53
N THR A 119 -0.56 -3.98 -9.69
CA THR A 119 -1.08 -2.81 -10.40
C THR A 119 -2.58 -2.96 -10.59
N GLY A 120 -3.27 -1.87 -10.85
CA GLY A 120 -4.71 -1.90 -11.09
C GLY A 120 -5.52 -1.20 -10.00
N LYS A 121 -6.84 -1.17 -10.22
CA LYS A 121 -7.79 -0.47 -9.37
C LYS A 121 -7.93 -1.16 -8.02
N VAL A 122 -7.89 -0.36 -6.97
CA VAL A 122 -8.25 -0.80 -5.61
C VAL A 122 -9.74 -0.57 -5.40
N THR A 123 -10.42 -1.56 -4.82
CA THR A 123 -11.83 -1.46 -4.45
C THR A 123 -11.99 -1.72 -2.96
N TYR A 124 -13.04 -1.14 -2.38
CA TYR A 124 -13.31 -1.18 -0.95
C TYR A 124 -14.71 -1.72 -0.70
N GLY A 125 -14.86 -2.44 0.41
CA GLY A 125 -16.15 -2.92 0.89
C GLY A 125 -16.20 -2.92 2.41
N SER A 126 -17.40 -2.81 2.97
CA SER A 126 -17.65 -2.92 4.40
C SER A 126 -18.55 -4.13 4.68
N SER A 127 -18.21 -4.91 5.71
CA SER A 127 -19.03 -6.04 6.18
C SER A 127 -20.35 -5.58 6.82
N SER A 128 -20.40 -4.33 7.30
CA SER A 128 -21.60 -3.74 7.89
C SER A 128 -21.69 -2.25 7.55
N LYS A 129 -22.41 -1.92 6.49
CA LYS A 129 -22.62 -0.54 6.04
C LYS A 129 -23.46 0.28 7.02
N SER A 130 -24.24 -0.36 7.89
CA SER A 130 -24.97 0.28 8.98
C SER A 130 -24.04 0.78 10.09
N VAL A 131 -22.91 0.09 10.34
CA VAL A 131 -21.91 0.47 11.34
C VAL A 131 -20.89 1.46 10.75
N ALA A 132 -20.31 1.14 9.61
CA ALA A 132 -19.37 2.01 8.92
C ALA A 132 -19.41 1.79 7.41
N THR A 133 -19.39 2.89 6.66
CA THR A 133 -19.25 2.87 5.20
C THR A 133 -17.82 3.21 4.79
N VAL A 134 -17.43 2.80 3.60
CA VAL A 134 -16.15 3.18 2.98
C VAL A 134 -16.42 3.67 1.55
N SER A 135 -15.80 4.80 1.18
CA SER A 135 -15.89 5.37 -0.16
C SER A 135 -14.92 4.69 -1.13
N THR A 136 -15.05 4.99 -2.42
CA THR A 136 -14.11 4.56 -3.47
C THR A 136 -12.69 5.11 -3.30
N SER A 137 -12.51 6.18 -2.52
CA SER A 137 -11.22 6.75 -2.13
C SER A 137 -10.65 6.15 -0.82
N GLY A 138 -11.37 5.20 -0.19
CA GLY A 138 -10.95 4.59 1.08
C GLY A 138 -11.26 5.40 2.33
N LYS A 139 -12.10 6.48 2.22
CA LYS A 139 -12.57 7.23 3.39
C LYS A 139 -13.65 6.42 4.10
N ILE A 140 -13.42 6.10 5.37
CA ILE A 140 -14.36 5.42 6.27
C ILE A 140 -15.21 6.47 6.97
N THR A 141 -16.51 6.21 7.10
CA THR A 141 -17.45 7.03 7.89
C THR A 141 -18.20 6.13 8.87
N ALA A 142 -18.07 6.44 10.16
CA ALA A 142 -18.74 5.74 11.24
C ALA A 142 -20.20 6.17 11.37
N LYS A 143 -21.16 5.24 11.33
CA LYS A 143 -22.61 5.54 11.34
C LYS A 143 -23.31 5.11 12.63
N LYS A 144 -23.00 3.92 13.13
CA LYS A 144 -23.65 3.33 14.32
C LYS A 144 -22.61 2.59 15.15
N ALA A 145 -22.77 2.58 16.47
CA ALA A 145 -21.91 1.79 17.35
C ALA A 145 -21.92 0.31 16.98
N GLY A 146 -20.76 -0.33 17.00
CA GLY A 146 -20.55 -1.70 16.59
C GLY A 146 -19.18 -1.91 15.96
N THR A 147 -19.02 -3.01 15.26
CA THR A 147 -17.79 -3.38 14.56
C THR A 147 -18.06 -3.63 13.09
N ALA A 148 -17.21 -3.14 12.21
CA ALA A 148 -17.21 -3.42 10.78
C ALA A 148 -15.82 -3.81 10.31
N THR A 149 -15.72 -4.76 9.39
CA THR A 149 -14.49 -5.12 8.70
C THR A 149 -14.48 -4.45 7.33
N ILE A 150 -13.49 -3.60 7.09
CA ILE A 150 -13.26 -3.01 5.77
C ILE A 150 -12.36 -3.95 4.98
N THR A 151 -12.84 -4.38 3.83
CA THR A 151 -12.11 -5.22 2.88
C THR A 151 -11.59 -4.36 1.74
N VAL A 152 -10.31 -4.49 1.45
CA VAL A 152 -9.62 -3.90 0.30
C VAL A 152 -9.29 -5.00 -0.68
N LYS A 153 -9.60 -4.81 -1.97
CA LYS A 153 -9.26 -5.74 -3.05
C LYS A 153 -8.41 -5.05 -4.13
N CYS A 154 -7.41 -5.76 -4.63
CA CYS A 154 -6.62 -5.38 -5.78
C CYS A 154 -6.44 -6.63 -6.67
N GLY A 155 -7.19 -6.73 -7.76
CA GLY A 155 -7.34 -7.98 -8.51
C GLY A 155 -7.88 -9.10 -7.62
N SER A 156 -7.22 -10.26 -7.62
CA SER A 156 -7.55 -11.42 -6.77
C SER A 156 -7.05 -11.30 -5.31
N TYR A 157 -6.21 -10.31 -5.01
CA TYR A 157 -5.63 -10.11 -3.68
C TYR A 157 -6.55 -9.27 -2.80
N LYS A 158 -6.63 -9.63 -1.53
CA LYS A 158 -7.45 -8.93 -0.54
C LYS A 158 -6.71 -8.73 0.78
N ALA A 159 -7.03 -7.63 1.45
CA ALA A 159 -6.63 -7.34 2.82
C ALA A 159 -7.80 -6.75 3.58
N THR A 160 -7.77 -6.81 4.89
CA THR A 160 -8.85 -6.31 5.74
C THR A 160 -8.31 -5.47 6.88
N CYS A 161 -9.10 -4.52 7.35
CA CYS A 161 -8.89 -3.82 8.61
C CYS A 161 -10.19 -3.73 9.39
N LYS A 162 -10.11 -3.94 10.70
CA LYS A 162 -11.25 -3.90 11.62
C LYS A 162 -11.45 -2.46 12.11
N ILE A 163 -12.70 -1.99 12.09
CA ILE A 163 -13.12 -0.70 12.62
C ILE A 163 -14.10 -0.93 13.75
N THR A 164 -13.83 -0.32 14.89
CA THR A 164 -14.74 -0.29 16.04
C THR A 164 -15.35 1.10 16.14
N VAL A 165 -16.67 1.17 16.13
CA VAL A 165 -17.43 2.42 16.31
C VAL A 165 -18.03 2.42 17.70
N LYS A 166 -17.74 3.46 18.48
CA LYS A 166 -18.26 3.69 19.83
C LYS A 166 -19.33 4.78 19.79
N LYS A 167 -20.31 4.66 20.67
CA LYS A 167 -21.27 5.73 20.94
C LYS A 167 -20.54 6.83 21.74
N GLY A 168 -20.66 8.08 21.34
CA GLY A 168 -20.19 9.21 22.12
C GLY A 168 -21.00 9.36 23.41
N SER A 169 -20.38 9.87 24.46
CA SER A 169 -21.05 10.24 25.69
C SER A 169 -20.83 11.73 25.98
N LEU A 170 -21.80 12.34 26.61
CA LEU A 170 -21.75 13.69 27.14
C LEU A 170 -21.88 13.60 28.67
N LYS A 171 -20.98 14.26 29.38
CA LYS A 171 -21.00 14.32 30.84
C LYS A 171 -20.94 15.77 31.28
N ILE A 172 -21.90 16.18 32.12
CA ILE A 172 -21.79 17.45 32.87
C ILE A 172 -20.79 17.25 33.99
N THR A 173 -19.77 18.09 34.06
CA THR A 173 -18.67 18.02 35.03
C THR A 173 -18.78 19.09 36.13
N SER A 174 -19.68 20.06 35.98
CA SER A 174 -20.10 20.96 37.07
C SER A 174 -21.18 20.30 37.93
N LYS A 175 -21.53 20.94 39.07
CA LYS A 175 -22.68 20.52 39.89
C LYS A 175 -23.94 20.45 39.05
N THR A 176 -24.75 19.39 39.21
CA THR A 176 -25.98 19.16 38.45
C THR A 176 -27.15 20.03 38.90
N ALA A 177 -27.05 20.60 40.13
CA ALA A 177 -28.00 21.59 40.65
C ALA A 177 -27.20 22.75 41.24
N VAL A 178 -27.52 23.96 40.79
CA VAL A 178 -26.88 25.22 41.23
C VAL A 178 -27.96 26.30 41.39
N THR A 179 -27.99 26.93 42.54
CA THR A 179 -28.84 28.13 42.78
C THR A 179 -28.07 29.38 42.38
N VAL A 180 -28.63 30.19 41.54
CA VAL A 180 -28.03 31.45 41.07
C VAL A 180 -28.97 32.59 41.41
N LYS A 181 -28.44 33.62 42.14
CA LYS A 181 -29.18 34.82 42.46
C LYS A 181 -29.48 35.62 41.20
N THR A 182 -30.58 36.36 41.18
CA THR A 182 -30.97 37.25 40.07
C THR A 182 -29.78 38.14 39.64
N LYS A 183 -29.61 38.32 38.33
CA LYS A 183 -28.49 39.09 37.73
C LYS A 183 -27.08 38.56 38.01
N LYS A 184 -26.92 37.35 38.56
CA LYS A 184 -25.64 36.66 38.69
C LYS A 184 -25.51 35.54 37.64
N THR A 185 -24.28 35.12 37.36
CA THR A 185 -23.96 34.08 36.38
C THR A 185 -23.23 32.93 37.05
N THR A 186 -23.35 31.76 36.46
CA THR A 186 -22.54 30.57 36.81
C THR A 186 -22.13 29.85 35.52
N THR A 187 -21.05 29.07 35.61
CA THR A 187 -20.53 28.31 34.46
C THR A 187 -20.92 26.86 34.57
N ILE A 188 -21.55 26.33 33.51
CA ILE A 188 -21.82 24.91 33.35
C ILE A 188 -20.69 24.30 32.49
N LYS A 189 -19.97 23.31 33.05
CA LYS A 189 -18.92 22.59 32.35
C LYS A 189 -19.46 21.23 31.90
N ALA A 190 -19.22 20.88 30.64
CA ALA A 190 -19.53 19.58 30.10
C ALA A 190 -18.37 19.06 29.25
N THR A 191 -18.20 17.73 29.24
CA THR A 191 -17.21 17.05 28.38
C THR A 191 -17.89 16.03 27.51
N ALA A 192 -17.46 15.94 26.26
CA ALA A 192 -17.92 14.92 25.32
C ALA A 192 -16.75 14.01 24.92
N THR A 193 -17.00 12.71 24.81
CA THR A 193 -16.00 11.74 24.35
C THR A 193 -15.82 11.73 22.82
N SER A 194 -16.67 12.43 22.08
CA SER A 194 -16.56 12.66 20.64
C SER A 194 -16.16 14.12 20.37
N LYS A 195 -15.64 14.41 19.17
CA LYS A 195 -15.36 15.79 18.73
C LYS A 195 -16.64 16.60 18.38
N ALA A 196 -17.82 16.13 18.80
CA ALA A 196 -19.07 16.81 18.56
C ALA A 196 -19.10 18.15 19.34
N LYS A 197 -19.60 19.18 18.70
CA LYS A 197 -19.82 20.48 19.34
C LYS A 197 -20.87 20.32 20.44
N ILE A 198 -20.55 20.78 21.64
CA ILE A 198 -21.50 20.83 22.75
C ILE A 198 -22.35 22.07 22.57
N THR A 199 -23.67 21.90 22.62
CA THR A 199 -24.62 23.00 22.60
C THR A 199 -25.42 23.02 23.91
N TYR A 200 -25.73 24.19 24.38
CA TYR A 200 -26.51 24.41 25.61
C TYR A 200 -27.84 25.06 25.26
N ARG A 201 -28.89 24.67 25.97
CA ARG A 201 -30.22 25.22 25.78
C ARG A 201 -30.91 25.38 27.14
N SER A 202 -31.55 26.53 27.36
CA SER A 202 -32.45 26.73 28.50
C SER A 202 -33.86 26.28 28.14
N SER A 203 -34.54 25.59 29.07
CA SER A 203 -35.94 25.22 28.93
C SER A 203 -36.88 26.44 29.12
N ASN A 204 -36.39 27.44 29.87
CA ASN A 204 -37.12 28.68 30.09
C ASN A 204 -36.20 29.89 30.08
N THR A 205 -36.14 30.59 28.95
CA THR A 205 -35.26 31.76 28.74
C THR A 205 -35.71 33.02 29.49
N LYS A 206 -36.96 33.05 30.02
CA LYS A 206 -37.43 34.14 30.90
C LYS A 206 -36.81 34.04 32.29
N ILE A 207 -36.45 32.81 32.74
CA ILE A 207 -35.83 32.56 34.05
C ILE A 207 -34.31 32.59 33.94
N ALA A 208 -33.75 31.90 32.96
CA ALA A 208 -32.29 31.85 32.77
C ALA A 208 -31.95 31.69 31.28
N THR A 209 -30.96 32.45 30.84
CA THR A 209 -30.34 32.28 29.53
C THR A 209 -29.04 31.53 29.62
N VAL A 210 -28.63 30.86 28.56
CA VAL A 210 -27.34 30.18 28.47
C VAL A 210 -26.64 30.59 27.18
N SER A 211 -25.36 30.94 27.28
CA SER A 211 -24.50 31.23 26.14
C SER A 211 -23.63 30.01 25.82
N SER A 212 -23.23 29.85 24.56
CA SER A 212 -22.40 28.78 24.03
C SER A 212 -20.90 29.13 24.03
N LYS A 213 -20.39 29.77 25.11
CA LYS A 213 -18.95 30.02 25.21
C LYS A 213 -18.22 28.85 25.80
#